data_e4af6e7cce35374053966c6f8aee25af
#
_entry.id   e4af6e7cce35374053966c6f8aee25af
#
_cell.length_a   1.000
_cell.length_b   1.000
_cell.length_c   1.000
_cell.angle_alpha   90.00
_cell.angle_beta   90.00
_cell.angle_gamma   90.00
#
_symmetry.space_group_name_H-M   'P 1'
#
loop_
_entity.id
_entity.type
_entity.pdbx_description
1 polymer ?
#
loop_
_entity_poly.entity_id
_entity_poly.type
_entity_poly.pdbx_seq_one_letter_code
_entity_poly.pdbx_strand_id
1 'polypeptide(L)'
;MSLKLASVQGRAQFVVGTSDNFRVVDVETSSNGILPSDSMACFNVWDALALHAQSLTITDGVPCSLEQLDCPIPHPRQLFAIGLNYKLHAKEMNSPLPTTPLTFAKFQSSINTPCGDVHLVGDTCDYESELVIVIGTGGQDINKETAWQHIAGIAVGQDLSDRTLQYSGVPPQFSLGKSRTGFSPIGPWVTDMREHASRDNLRLTCSINGETRQDTMTNDMIFDISEIVSYLSGICNLYPGDAIFTGTTSGVGHGHKPPRYLRSGDIIETTLEGVGTIRNRCV
;
A
#
# COMPACT_ATOMS: atom_id res chain seq x y z
N MET A 1 7.06 8.69 -19.16
CA MET A 1 6.02 7.91 -18.46
C MET A 1 6.57 7.60 -17.07
N SER A 2 5.78 7.74 -16.00
CA SER A 2 6.23 7.38 -14.64
C SER A 2 6.42 5.85 -14.56
N LEU A 3 7.48 5.38 -13.91
CA LEU A 3 7.70 3.95 -13.68
C LEU A 3 6.55 3.37 -12.84
N LYS A 4 6.01 2.25 -13.29
CA LYS A 4 5.07 1.39 -12.56
C LYS A 4 5.62 -0.02 -12.57
N LEU A 5 5.88 -0.59 -11.38
CA LEU A 5 6.40 -1.93 -11.19
C LEU A 5 5.31 -2.84 -10.63
N ALA A 6 4.92 -3.85 -11.39
CA ALA A 6 4.02 -4.92 -10.99
C ALA A 6 4.77 -6.26 -10.83
N SER A 7 4.06 -7.28 -10.38
CA SER A 7 4.52 -8.68 -10.39
C SER A 7 3.47 -9.57 -11.07
N VAL A 8 3.92 -10.50 -11.89
CA VAL A 8 3.09 -11.54 -12.52
C VAL A 8 3.83 -12.86 -12.47
N GLN A 9 3.22 -13.88 -11.88
CA GLN A 9 3.84 -15.21 -11.70
C GLN A 9 5.22 -15.16 -11.05
N GLY A 10 5.35 -14.27 -10.03
CA GLY A 10 6.59 -14.06 -9.28
C GLY A 10 7.67 -13.26 -10.01
N ARG A 11 7.38 -12.71 -11.21
CA ARG A 11 8.34 -11.95 -12.01
C ARG A 11 7.97 -10.47 -12.08
N ALA A 12 8.99 -9.63 -11.97
CA ALA A 12 8.88 -8.19 -12.10
C ALA A 12 8.42 -7.77 -13.51
N GLN A 13 7.46 -6.87 -13.57
CA GLN A 13 6.86 -6.36 -14.79
C GLN A 13 6.81 -4.84 -14.79
N PHE A 14 7.24 -4.19 -15.86
CA PHE A 14 6.84 -2.82 -16.13
C PHE A 14 5.38 -2.78 -16.54
N VAL A 15 4.66 -1.76 -16.09
CA VAL A 15 3.27 -1.50 -16.51
C VAL A 15 3.26 -0.32 -17.49
N VAL A 16 2.71 -0.53 -18.67
CA VAL A 16 2.54 0.47 -19.72
C VAL A 16 1.06 0.66 -20.03
N GLY A 17 0.64 1.90 -20.30
CA GLY A 17 -0.76 2.25 -20.52
C GLY A 17 -1.44 2.90 -19.32
N THR A 18 -2.76 2.87 -19.29
CA THR A 18 -3.61 3.44 -18.25
C THR A 18 -4.08 2.35 -17.28
N SER A 19 -4.64 2.73 -16.12
CA SER A 19 -5.21 1.77 -15.15
C SER A 19 -6.30 0.87 -15.75
N ASP A 20 -7.09 1.40 -16.69
CA ASP A 20 -8.21 0.68 -17.29
C ASP A 20 -7.82 -0.12 -18.53
N ASN A 21 -6.66 0.17 -19.11
CA ASN A 21 -6.13 -0.53 -20.28
C ASN A 21 -4.60 -0.56 -20.18
N PHE A 22 -4.10 -1.47 -19.37
CA PHE A 22 -2.67 -1.65 -19.17
C PHE A 22 -2.16 -2.95 -19.80
N ARG A 23 -0.88 -2.95 -20.04
CA ARG A 23 -0.11 -4.10 -20.54
C ARG A 23 1.14 -4.22 -19.66
N VAL A 24 1.73 -5.41 -19.64
CA VAL A 24 2.94 -5.67 -18.87
C VAL A 24 4.10 -6.05 -19.77
N VAL A 25 5.31 -5.62 -19.38
CA VAL A 25 6.57 -5.90 -20.06
C VAL A 25 7.52 -6.52 -19.06
N ASP A 26 7.98 -7.74 -19.32
CA ASP A 26 8.92 -8.43 -18.42
C ASP A 26 10.22 -7.64 -18.28
N VAL A 27 10.60 -7.33 -17.04
CA VAL A 27 11.74 -6.46 -16.72
C VAL A 27 13.05 -7.04 -17.21
N GLU A 28 13.32 -8.31 -16.90
CA GLU A 28 14.57 -8.98 -17.28
C GLU A 28 14.66 -9.13 -18.80
N THR A 29 13.60 -9.61 -19.43
CA THR A 29 13.58 -9.85 -20.87
C THR A 29 13.75 -8.55 -21.67
N SER A 30 13.03 -7.49 -21.32
CA SER A 30 13.11 -6.21 -22.03
C SER A 30 14.47 -5.53 -21.90
N SER A 31 15.20 -5.82 -20.83
CA SER A 31 16.53 -5.28 -20.56
C SER A 31 17.67 -6.20 -21.02
N ASN A 32 17.38 -7.29 -21.73
CA ASN A 32 18.35 -8.31 -22.13
C ASN A 32 19.12 -8.91 -20.94
N GLY A 33 18.46 -9.12 -19.80
CA GLY A 33 19.07 -9.70 -18.60
C GLY A 33 19.86 -8.72 -17.73
N ILE A 34 19.83 -7.41 -18.04
CA ILE A 34 20.57 -6.39 -17.25
C ILE A 34 19.82 -6.08 -15.95
N LEU A 35 18.48 -5.99 -15.99
CA LEU A 35 17.63 -5.73 -14.83
C LEU A 35 17.09 -7.05 -14.25
N PRO A 36 16.85 -7.12 -12.93
CA PRO A 36 16.45 -8.36 -12.28
C PRO A 36 15.01 -8.76 -12.63
N SER A 37 14.75 -10.07 -12.64
CA SER A 37 13.39 -10.62 -12.78
C SER A 37 12.61 -10.67 -11.46
N ASP A 38 13.31 -10.63 -10.32
CA ASP A 38 12.70 -10.64 -8.99
C ASP A 38 12.22 -9.26 -8.58
N SER A 39 10.95 -9.12 -8.16
CA SER A 39 10.35 -7.84 -7.79
C SER A 39 11.07 -7.17 -6.61
N MET A 40 11.53 -7.94 -5.62
CA MET A 40 12.22 -7.37 -4.47
C MET A 40 13.63 -6.89 -4.84
N ALA A 41 14.33 -7.60 -5.74
CA ALA A 41 15.63 -7.18 -6.25
C ALA A 41 15.53 -5.87 -7.05
N CYS A 42 14.40 -5.60 -7.69
CA CYS A 42 14.16 -4.37 -8.45
C CYS A 42 14.28 -3.11 -7.58
N PHE A 43 13.93 -3.16 -6.30
CA PHE A 43 14.02 -1.98 -5.43
C PHE A 43 15.46 -1.54 -5.15
N ASN A 44 16.46 -2.42 -5.33
CA ASN A 44 17.87 -2.06 -5.20
C ASN A 44 18.42 -1.32 -6.43
N VAL A 45 17.71 -1.33 -7.56
CA VAL A 45 18.13 -0.72 -8.83
C VAL A 45 17.05 0.19 -9.42
N TRP A 46 16.28 0.84 -8.55
CA TRP A 46 15.07 1.58 -8.91
C TRP A 46 15.31 2.66 -9.97
N ASP A 47 16.43 3.41 -9.87
CA ASP A 47 16.74 4.46 -10.85
C ASP A 47 17.09 3.87 -12.23
N ALA A 48 17.73 2.71 -12.29
CA ALA A 48 17.98 2.02 -13.55
C ALA A 48 16.67 1.52 -14.19
N LEU A 49 15.72 1.02 -13.36
CA LEU A 49 14.37 0.69 -13.82
C LEU A 49 13.65 1.92 -14.37
N ALA A 50 13.70 3.05 -13.64
CA ALA A 50 13.04 4.29 -14.05
C ALA A 50 13.60 4.81 -15.39
N LEU A 51 14.92 4.69 -15.59
CA LEU A 51 15.56 5.05 -16.85
C LEU A 51 15.11 4.12 -18.00
N HIS A 52 15.12 2.80 -17.78
CA HIS A 52 14.71 1.82 -18.79
C HIS A 52 13.23 1.99 -19.19
N ALA A 53 12.35 2.21 -18.20
CA ALA A 53 10.91 2.40 -18.43
C ALA A 53 10.59 3.58 -19.37
N GLN A 54 11.46 4.60 -19.47
CA GLN A 54 11.27 5.73 -20.39
C GLN A 54 11.35 5.32 -21.86
N SER A 55 12.02 4.23 -22.19
CA SER A 55 12.14 3.70 -23.54
C SER A 55 10.95 2.83 -23.97
N LEU A 56 10.10 2.40 -23.03
CA LEU A 56 9.01 1.49 -23.28
C LEU A 56 7.74 2.21 -23.74
N THR A 57 7.00 1.55 -24.61
CA THR A 57 5.70 2.00 -25.12
C THR A 57 4.63 0.94 -24.87
N ILE A 58 3.37 1.29 -25.06
CA ILE A 58 2.26 0.34 -24.90
C ILE A 58 2.35 -0.87 -25.84
N THR A 59 3.00 -0.71 -27.00
CA THR A 59 3.16 -1.79 -27.99
C THR A 59 4.19 -2.84 -27.57
N ASP A 60 5.07 -2.53 -26.63
CA ASP A 60 6.08 -3.47 -26.13
C ASP A 60 5.50 -4.49 -25.15
N GLY A 61 4.32 -4.19 -24.58
CA GLY A 61 3.72 -5.02 -23.55
C GLY A 61 2.76 -6.07 -24.10
N VAL A 62 2.43 -7.06 -23.26
CA VAL A 62 1.36 -8.02 -23.46
C VAL A 62 0.13 -7.66 -22.62
N PRO A 63 -1.11 -7.94 -23.08
CA PRO A 63 -2.30 -7.70 -22.26
C PRO A 63 -2.22 -8.45 -20.93
N CYS A 64 -2.66 -7.78 -19.85
CA CYS A 64 -2.73 -8.36 -18.53
C CYS A 64 -3.99 -7.84 -17.83
N SER A 65 -4.64 -8.68 -17.01
CA SER A 65 -5.74 -8.27 -16.15
C SER A 65 -5.28 -8.08 -14.72
N LEU A 66 -6.09 -7.38 -13.92
CA LEU A 66 -5.78 -7.10 -12.52
C LEU A 66 -5.67 -8.40 -11.69
N GLU A 67 -6.48 -9.41 -12.02
CA GLU A 67 -6.50 -10.73 -11.36
C GLU A 67 -5.24 -11.55 -11.60
N GLN A 68 -4.46 -11.21 -12.63
CA GLN A 68 -3.19 -11.88 -12.95
C GLN A 68 -2.01 -11.29 -12.17
N LEU A 69 -2.22 -10.15 -11.49
CA LEU A 69 -1.16 -9.48 -10.74
C LEU A 69 -0.95 -10.14 -9.39
N ASP A 70 0.31 -10.38 -9.07
CA ASP A 70 0.77 -10.69 -7.72
C ASP A 70 1.01 -9.41 -6.91
N CYS A 71 1.23 -9.53 -5.60
CA CYS A 71 1.71 -8.41 -4.81
C CYS A 71 3.08 -7.93 -5.35
N PRO A 72 3.25 -6.62 -5.65
CA PRO A 72 4.52 -6.11 -6.18
C PRO A 72 5.66 -6.12 -5.16
N ILE A 73 5.35 -6.25 -3.87
CA ILE A 73 6.29 -6.35 -2.74
C ILE A 73 5.96 -7.58 -1.88
N PRO A 74 6.18 -8.79 -2.42
CA PRO A 74 5.72 -10.02 -1.76
C PRO A 74 6.48 -10.34 -0.46
N HIS A 75 7.71 -9.86 -0.31
CA HIS A 75 8.61 -10.23 0.78
C HIS A 75 9.38 -9.04 1.36
N PRO A 76 8.71 -7.97 1.85
CA PRO A 76 9.39 -6.85 2.51
C PRO A 76 10.12 -7.37 3.75
N ARG A 77 11.31 -6.82 4.04
CA ARG A 77 12.02 -7.14 5.30
C ARG A 77 11.26 -6.60 6.49
N GLN A 78 10.68 -5.42 6.34
CA GLN A 78 9.89 -4.75 7.35
C GLN A 78 8.57 -4.28 6.74
N LEU A 79 7.47 -4.50 7.47
CA LEU A 79 6.14 -4.06 7.09
C LEU A 79 5.58 -3.24 8.25
N PHE A 80 5.73 -1.92 8.14
CA PHE A 80 5.24 -0.96 9.13
C PHE A 80 3.81 -0.56 8.83
N ALA A 81 3.10 -0.11 9.88
CA ALA A 81 1.83 0.57 9.75
C ALA A 81 1.72 1.69 10.79
N ILE A 82 1.04 2.77 10.40
CA ILE A 82 0.84 3.96 11.23
C ILE A 82 -0.63 4.06 11.61
N GLY A 83 -0.92 3.91 12.89
CA GLY A 83 -2.27 4.06 13.42
C GLY A 83 -2.67 5.53 13.57
N LEU A 84 -3.97 5.81 13.39
CA LEU A 84 -4.60 7.09 13.71
C LEU A 84 -3.95 8.31 13.03
N ASN A 85 -3.57 8.17 11.76
CA ASN A 85 -2.80 9.20 11.04
C ASN A 85 -3.63 10.16 10.18
N TYR A 86 -4.96 10.15 10.30
CA TYR A 86 -5.83 11.12 9.60
C TYR A 86 -6.67 11.91 10.62
N LYS A 87 -6.77 13.22 10.42
CA LYS A 87 -7.50 14.13 11.33
C LYS A 87 -8.97 13.77 11.45
N LEU A 88 -9.60 13.43 10.31
CA LEU A 88 -11.00 13.01 10.29
C LEU A 88 -11.20 11.67 11.00
N HIS A 89 -10.26 10.72 10.88
CA HIS A 89 -10.34 9.44 11.58
C HIS A 89 -10.14 9.60 13.09
N ALA A 90 -9.19 10.42 13.52
CA ALA A 90 -9.01 10.73 14.95
C ALA A 90 -10.30 11.33 15.55
N LYS A 91 -10.97 12.23 14.82
CA LYS A 91 -12.26 12.79 15.22
C LYS A 91 -13.38 11.73 15.30
N GLU A 92 -13.46 10.84 14.30
CA GLU A 92 -14.42 9.72 14.26
C GLU A 92 -14.28 8.81 15.47
N MET A 93 -13.02 8.48 15.82
CA MET A 93 -12.71 7.62 16.96
C MET A 93 -12.75 8.34 18.31
N ASN A 94 -13.09 9.65 18.32
CA ASN A 94 -13.07 10.50 19.52
C ASN A 94 -11.71 10.43 20.26
N SER A 95 -10.63 10.37 19.51
CA SER A 95 -9.25 10.26 20.00
C SER A 95 -8.54 11.59 19.89
N PRO A 96 -7.67 11.95 20.84
CA PRO A 96 -6.77 13.10 20.67
C PRO A 96 -5.83 12.87 19.48
N LEU A 97 -5.38 13.95 18.84
CA LEU A 97 -4.38 13.83 17.79
C LEU A 97 -3.07 13.31 18.39
N PRO A 98 -2.44 12.29 17.78
CA PRO A 98 -1.17 11.77 18.24
C PRO A 98 -0.07 12.83 18.07
N THR A 99 0.90 12.83 18.98
CA THR A 99 2.07 13.73 18.94
C THR A 99 3.28 13.09 18.24
N THR A 100 3.23 11.79 18.02
CA THR A 100 4.23 10.98 17.28
C THR A 100 3.51 9.90 16.48
N PRO A 101 4.08 9.42 15.36
CA PRO A 101 3.49 8.33 14.59
C PRO A 101 3.27 7.07 15.45
N LEU A 102 2.01 6.67 15.62
CA LEU A 102 1.65 5.44 16.34
C LEU A 102 2.00 4.23 15.48
N THR A 103 3.22 3.73 15.62
CA THR A 103 3.77 2.68 14.77
C THR A 103 3.50 1.29 15.33
N PHE A 104 3.08 0.37 14.46
CA PHE A 104 3.04 -1.07 14.73
C PHE A 104 3.54 -1.86 13.51
N ALA A 105 3.87 -3.13 13.70
CA ALA A 105 4.28 -4.01 12.61
C ALA A 105 3.10 -4.83 12.11
N LYS A 106 3.03 -5.06 10.80
CA LYS A 106 2.26 -6.15 10.21
C LYS A 106 3.22 -7.27 9.84
N PHE A 107 2.80 -8.51 9.97
CA PHE A 107 3.66 -9.63 9.62
C PHE A 107 3.56 -9.95 8.13
N GLN A 108 4.68 -10.34 7.53
CA GLN A 108 4.78 -10.66 6.10
C GLN A 108 3.72 -11.67 5.63
N SER A 109 3.33 -12.62 6.48
CA SER A 109 2.27 -13.61 6.19
C SER A 109 0.88 -12.99 5.99
N SER A 110 0.68 -11.71 6.32
CA SER A 110 -0.56 -10.99 6.06
C SER A 110 -0.67 -10.45 4.64
N ILE A 111 0.42 -10.43 3.87
CA ILE A 111 0.42 -9.90 2.50
C ILE A 111 -0.54 -10.70 1.62
N ASN A 112 -1.26 -9.97 0.76
CA ASN A 112 -2.18 -10.52 -0.22
C ASN A 112 -1.99 -9.81 -1.57
N THR A 113 -2.50 -10.43 -2.62
CA THR A 113 -2.44 -9.87 -3.97
C THR A 113 -3.50 -8.77 -4.17
N PRO A 114 -3.39 -7.94 -5.22
CA PRO A 114 -4.34 -6.88 -5.52
C PRO A 114 -5.80 -7.35 -5.64
N CYS A 115 -6.00 -8.61 -6.06
CA CYS A 115 -7.31 -9.23 -6.22
C CYS A 115 -7.50 -10.51 -5.40
N GLY A 116 -6.64 -10.76 -4.41
CA GLY A 116 -6.72 -11.94 -3.56
C GLY A 116 -7.98 -11.98 -2.70
N ASP A 117 -8.50 -13.18 -2.47
CA ASP A 117 -9.59 -13.39 -1.52
C ASP A 117 -9.15 -13.05 -0.10
N VAL A 118 -10.06 -12.49 0.69
CA VAL A 118 -9.88 -12.16 2.11
C VAL A 118 -10.71 -13.12 2.94
N HIS A 119 -10.05 -14.03 3.64
CA HIS A 119 -10.70 -14.99 4.52
C HIS A 119 -11.06 -14.32 5.83
N LEU A 120 -12.36 -14.04 6.03
CA LEU A 120 -12.86 -13.40 7.24
C LEU A 120 -12.74 -14.33 8.45
N VAL A 121 -12.45 -13.75 9.61
CA VAL A 121 -12.39 -14.45 10.90
C VAL A 121 -13.37 -13.79 11.88
N GLY A 122 -14.38 -14.54 12.30
CA GLY A 122 -15.42 -13.99 13.19
C GLY A 122 -16.24 -12.88 12.52
N ASP A 123 -16.88 -12.05 13.35
CA ASP A 123 -17.91 -11.08 12.92
C ASP A 123 -17.44 -9.64 12.93
N THR A 124 -16.18 -9.36 13.25
CA THR A 124 -15.65 -8.02 13.45
C THR A 124 -14.47 -7.67 12.54
N CYS A 125 -14.40 -8.30 11.36
CA CYS A 125 -13.43 -7.92 10.35
C CYS A 125 -13.80 -6.58 9.72
N ASP A 126 -12.82 -5.68 9.64
CA ASP A 126 -12.99 -4.31 9.21
C ASP A 126 -12.01 -3.93 8.10
N TYR A 127 -12.36 -2.92 7.32
CA TYR A 127 -11.58 -2.37 6.22
C TYR A 127 -10.92 -1.05 6.60
N GLU A 128 -9.71 -0.82 6.11
CA GLU A 128 -8.96 0.42 6.26
C GLU A 128 -8.16 0.67 4.97
N SER A 129 -8.65 1.58 4.11
CA SER A 129 -7.93 1.97 2.90
C SER A 129 -6.72 2.84 3.24
N GLU A 130 -5.58 2.53 2.62
CA GLU A 130 -4.33 3.22 2.92
C GLU A 130 -3.46 3.44 1.67
N LEU A 131 -2.72 4.53 1.67
CA LEU A 131 -1.53 4.68 0.85
C LEU A 131 -0.42 3.84 1.49
N VAL A 132 0.35 3.14 0.66
CA VAL A 132 1.52 2.35 1.08
C VAL A 132 2.78 2.97 0.46
N ILE A 133 3.71 3.41 1.31
CA ILE A 133 5.04 3.86 0.88
C ILE A 133 5.93 2.64 0.66
N VAL A 134 6.74 2.65 -0.40
CA VAL A 134 7.75 1.61 -0.66
C VAL A 134 9.13 2.24 -0.72
N ILE A 135 10.06 1.75 0.09
CA ILE A 135 11.43 2.27 0.17
C ILE A 135 12.25 1.77 -1.04
N GLY A 136 12.97 2.69 -1.66
CA GLY A 136 13.90 2.42 -2.78
C GLY A 136 15.35 2.46 -2.29
N THR A 137 15.75 3.56 -1.69
CA THR A 137 17.09 3.70 -1.12
C THR A 137 17.01 3.62 0.39
N GLY A 138 17.53 2.55 0.97
CA GLY A 138 17.56 2.38 2.42
C GLY A 138 18.41 3.47 3.12
N GLY A 139 18.30 3.51 4.44
CA GLY A 139 19.08 4.44 5.25
C GLY A 139 18.61 4.52 6.70
N GLN A 140 19.38 5.25 7.48
CA GLN A 140 19.09 5.64 8.87
C GLN A 140 19.19 7.16 8.95
N ASP A 141 18.47 7.77 9.89
CA ASP A 141 18.44 9.21 10.12
C ASP A 141 18.17 10.05 8.86
N ILE A 142 17.21 9.60 8.04
CA ILE A 142 16.81 10.27 6.80
C ILE A 142 16.14 11.60 7.14
N ASN A 143 16.65 12.70 6.58
CA ASN A 143 16.03 14.00 6.77
C ASN A 143 14.68 14.08 6.04
N LYS A 144 13.72 14.77 6.66
CA LYS A 144 12.39 15.00 6.09
C LYS A 144 12.45 15.62 4.68
N GLU A 145 13.35 16.58 4.48
CA GLU A 145 13.51 17.33 3.22
C GLU A 145 13.98 16.43 2.06
N THR A 146 14.67 15.32 2.37
CA THR A 146 15.20 14.38 1.37
C THR A 146 14.46 13.05 1.35
N ALA A 147 13.45 12.86 2.18
CA ALA A 147 12.75 11.58 2.35
C ALA A 147 12.22 10.99 1.04
N TRP A 148 11.69 11.83 0.13
CA TRP A 148 11.22 11.37 -1.17
C TRP A 148 12.31 10.79 -2.07
N GLN A 149 13.59 11.12 -1.85
CA GLN A 149 14.71 10.52 -2.58
C GLN A 149 14.99 9.07 -2.14
N HIS A 150 14.49 8.68 -0.96
CA HIS A 150 14.58 7.33 -0.43
C HIS A 150 13.39 6.44 -0.79
N ILE A 151 12.31 7.02 -1.32
CA ILE A 151 11.09 6.33 -1.69
C ILE A 151 11.20 5.85 -3.14
N ALA A 152 10.97 4.56 -3.39
CA ALA A 152 10.81 4.02 -4.75
C ALA A 152 9.50 4.52 -5.37
N GLY A 153 8.43 4.43 -4.60
CA GLY A 153 7.12 4.82 -5.05
C GLY A 153 6.06 4.53 -4.00
N ILE A 154 4.81 4.60 -4.43
CA ILE A 154 3.64 4.33 -3.60
C ILE A 154 2.74 3.29 -4.25
N ALA A 155 1.98 2.57 -3.42
CA ALA A 155 0.97 1.60 -3.81
C ALA A 155 -0.33 1.85 -3.04
N VAL A 156 -1.38 1.12 -3.41
CA VAL A 156 -2.64 1.07 -2.66
C VAL A 156 -2.59 -0.13 -1.72
N GLY A 157 -3.16 0.00 -0.51
CA GLY A 157 -3.28 -1.11 0.42
C GLY A 157 -4.58 -1.09 1.22
N GLN A 158 -4.85 -2.24 1.84
CA GLN A 158 -5.87 -2.39 2.88
C GLN A 158 -5.20 -2.90 4.16
N ASP A 159 -5.37 -2.16 5.26
CA ASP A 159 -4.99 -2.61 6.60
C ASP A 159 -6.18 -3.29 7.29
N LEU A 160 -6.56 -4.47 6.74
CA LEU A 160 -7.66 -5.24 7.26
C LEU A 160 -7.45 -5.60 8.73
N SER A 161 -8.52 -5.53 9.51
CA SER A 161 -8.45 -5.59 10.97
C SER A 161 -9.44 -6.59 11.53
N ASP A 162 -8.96 -7.53 12.35
CA ASP A 162 -9.79 -8.30 13.28
C ASP A 162 -9.94 -7.48 14.56
N ARG A 163 -11.05 -6.74 14.68
CA ARG A 163 -11.26 -5.81 15.80
C ARG A 163 -11.39 -6.53 17.14
N THR A 164 -11.93 -7.75 17.16
CA THR A 164 -11.99 -8.57 18.39
C THR A 164 -10.58 -8.85 18.92
N LEU A 165 -9.67 -9.29 18.05
CA LEU A 165 -8.30 -9.57 18.44
C LEU A 165 -7.52 -8.29 18.76
N GLN A 166 -7.71 -7.22 17.96
CA GLN A 166 -7.04 -5.94 18.15
C GLN A 166 -7.27 -5.35 19.55
N TYR A 167 -8.50 -5.50 20.08
CA TYR A 167 -8.90 -4.95 21.36
C TYR A 167 -9.02 -5.98 22.50
N SER A 168 -8.52 -7.19 22.31
CA SER A 168 -8.62 -8.26 23.32
C SER A 168 -7.74 -8.06 24.55
N GLY A 169 -6.68 -7.25 24.44
CA GLY A 169 -5.73 -6.97 25.51
C GLY A 169 -5.91 -5.58 26.14
N VAL A 170 -5.29 -5.39 27.32
CA VAL A 170 -5.20 -4.07 27.99
C VAL A 170 -3.73 -3.84 28.33
N PRO A 171 -3.03 -2.89 27.66
CA PRO A 171 -3.52 -2.07 26.53
C PRO A 171 -3.76 -2.89 25.25
N PRO A 172 -4.56 -2.37 24.31
CA PRO A 172 -4.75 -2.99 23.00
C PRO A 172 -3.43 -3.16 22.24
N GLN A 173 -3.28 -4.27 21.50
CA GLN A 173 -2.12 -4.56 20.69
C GLN A 173 -2.55 -4.80 19.23
N PHE A 174 -2.07 -3.96 18.31
CA PHE A 174 -2.60 -3.90 16.94
C PHE A 174 -2.04 -4.98 16.02
N SER A 175 -0.74 -5.29 16.14
CA SER A 175 -0.02 -6.12 15.17
C SER A 175 -0.71 -7.45 14.84
N LEU A 176 -1.14 -8.20 15.84
CA LEU A 176 -1.78 -9.51 15.63
C LEU A 176 -3.16 -9.38 14.98
N GLY A 177 -4.00 -8.43 15.45
CA GLY A 177 -5.33 -8.19 14.89
C GLY A 177 -5.31 -7.71 13.43
N LYS A 178 -4.19 -7.16 12.99
CA LYS A 178 -3.96 -6.64 11.64
C LYS A 178 -3.07 -7.54 10.77
N SER A 179 -2.68 -8.71 11.27
CA SER A 179 -1.76 -9.64 10.58
C SER A 179 -2.35 -11.04 10.35
N ARG A 180 -3.68 -11.18 10.32
CA ARG A 180 -4.29 -12.41 9.81
C ARG A 180 -3.81 -12.66 8.38
N THR A 181 -3.68 -13.91 7.98
CA THR A 181 -3.26 -14.28 6.63
C THR A 181 -4.14 -13.57 5.59
N GLY A 182 -3.51 -12.85 4.66
CA GLY A 182 -4.20 -12.12 3.60
C GLY A 182 -4.78 -10.75 4.01
N PHE A 183 -4.53 -10.25 5.23
CA PHE A 183 -5.07 -8.96 5.72
C PHE A 183 -4.27 -7.72 5.28
N SER A 184 -3.32 -7.90 4.34
CA SER A 184 -2.57 -6.79 3.74
C SER A 184 -2.55 -6.91 2.22
N PRO A 185 -3.69 -6.78 1.52
CA PRO A 185 -3.66 -6.61 0.08
C PRO A 185 -2.87 -5.36 -0.27
N ILE A 186 -1.93 -5.47 -1.23
CA ILE A 186 -1.10 -4.37 -1.72
C ILE A 186 -1.00 -4.45 -3.24
N GLY A 187 -1.17 -3.31 -3.92
CA GLY A 187 -1.02 -3.21 -5.37
C GLY A 187 -1.66 -1.96 -5.96
N PRO A 188 -2.11 -2.00 -7.20
CA PRO A 188 -1.89 -3.08 -8.17
C PRO A 188 -0.42 -3.18 -8.59
N TRP A 189 0.32 -2.09 -8.45
CA TRP A 189 1.75 -1.91 -8.72
C TRP A 189 2.33 -0.83 -7.81
N VAL A 190 3.66 -0.70 -7.78
CA VAL A 190 4.35 0.44 -7.17
C VAL A 190 4.56 1.50 -8.25
N THR A 191 4.04 2.70 -8.01
CA THR A 191 4.18 3.85 -8.93
C THR A 191 5.23 4.82 -8.41
N ASP A 192 6.22 5.14 -9.23
CA ASP A 192 7.18 6.21 -8.93
C ASP A 192 6.48 7.57 -8.98
N MET A 193 6.37 8.21 -7.84
CA MET A 193 5.72 9.51 -7.66
C MET A 193 6.70 10.61 -7.26
N ARG A 194 8.01 10.33 -7.26
CA ARG A 194 9.04 11.27 -6.75
C ARG A 194 8.96 12.66 -7.40
N GLU A 195 8.67 12.70 -8.70
CA GLU A 195 8.57 13.94 -9.47
C GLU A 195 7.11 14.37 -9.75
N HIS A 196 6.13 13.69 -9.15
CA HIS A 196 4.73 14.02 -9.39
C HIS A 196 4.28 15.23 -8.56
N ALA A 197 3.73 16.24 -9.21
CA ALA A 197 3.37 17.52 -8.57
C ALA A 197 2.35 17.36 -7.41
N SER A 198 1.47 16.37 -7.49
CA SER A 198 0.41 16.12 -6.48
C SER A 198 0.74 14.95 -5.55
N ARG A 199 1.98 14.49 -5.48
CA ARG A 199 2.37 13.28 -4.72
C ARG A 199 1.93 13.28 -3.24
N ASP A 200 1.77 14.45 -2.65
CA ASP A 200 1.34 14.62 -1.26
C ASP A 200 -0.15 14.93 -1.12
N ASN A 201 -0.90 14.99 -2.24
CA ASN A 201 -2.32 15.34 -2.26
C ASN A 201 -3.07 14.52 -3.31
N LEU A 202 -3.29 13.24 -3.01
CA LEU A 202 -3.98 12.27 -3.86
C LEU A 202 -5.31 11.89 -3.23
N ARG A 203 -6.32 11.64 -4.07
CA ARG A 203 -7.60 11.12 -3.58
C ARG A 203 -7.48 9.63 -3.31
N LEU A 204 -7.88 9.21 -2.09
CA LEU A 204 -7.96 7.82 -1.65
C LEU A 204 -9.41 7.48 -1.35
N THR A 205 -9.94 6.44 -1.99
CA THR A 205 -11.33 6.00 -1.80
C THR A 205 -11.41 4.52 -1.52
N CYS A 206 -12.43 4.13 -0.74
CA CYS A 206 -12.81 2.74 -0.55
C CYS A 206 -14.33 2.59 -0.71
N SER A 207 -14.74 1.58 -1.46
CA SER A 207 -16.14 1.17 -1.53
C SER A 207 -16.31 -0.29 -1.12
N ILE A 208 -17.46 -0.58 -0.52
CA ILE A 208 -17.91 -1.94 -0.23
C ILE A 208 -19.18 -2.19 -1.04
N ASN A 209 -19.14 -3.18 -1.95
CA ASN A 209 -20.24 -3.51 -2.88
C ASN A 209 -20.72 -2.29 -3.68
N GLY A 210 -19.78 -1.41 -4.09
CA GLY A 210 -20.05 -0.18 -4.83
C GLY A 210 -20.57 0.99 -3.98
N GLU A 211 -20.81 0.82 -2.68
CA GLU A 211 -21.15 1.93 -1.76
C GLU A 211 -19.84 2.54 -1.20
N THR A 212 -19.59 3.80 -1.49
CA THR A 212 -18.43 4.52 -0.95
C THR A 212 -18.48 4.57 0.57
N ARG A 213 -17.41 4.12 1.21
CA ARG A 213 -17.22 4.10 2.66
C ARG A 213 -16.19 5.11 3.12
N GLN A 214 -15.09 5.21 2.40
CA GLN A 214 -14.01 6.14 2.69
C GLN A 214 -13.72 6.98 1.45
N ASP A 215 -13.53 8.29 1.63
CA ASP A 215 -13.19 9.24 0.56
C ASP A 215 -12.43 10.41 1.19
N THR A 216 -11.18 10.56 0.86
CA THR A 216 -10.29 11.56 1.45
C THR A 216 -9.20 11.99 0.48
N MET A 217 -8.52 13.07 0.86
CA MET A 217 -7.25 13.48 0.26
C MET A 217 -6.09 13.12 1.21
N THR A 218 -4.98 12.66 0.67
CA THR A 218 -3.82 12.26 1.49
C THR A 218 -3.20 13.40 2.29
N ASN A 219 -3.43 14.65 1.92
CA ASN A 219 -3.01 15.83 2.70
C ASN A 219 -3.81 16.04 4.01
N ASP A 220 -4.84 15.21 4.30
CA ASP A 220 -5.48 15.17 5.62
C ASP A 220 -4.65 14.37 6.65
N MET A 221 -3.57 13.72 6.24
CA MET A 221 -2.64 13.04 7.15
C MET A 221 -2.16 14.00 8.25
N ILE A 222 -2.00 13.46 9.46
CA ILE A 222 -1.43 14.17 10.61
C ILE A 222 0.09 14.25 10.44
N PHE A 223 0.72 13.12 10.14
CA PHE A 223 2.13 13.01 9.77
C PHE A 223 2.21 12.70 8.28
N ASP A 224 2.83 13.57 7.51
CA ASP A 224 2.99 13.40 6.06
C ASP A 224 3.98 12.26 5.71
N ILE A 225 4.06 11.90 4.44
CA ILE A 225 4.93 10.82 3.93
C ILE A 225 6.38 11.04 4.36
N SER A 226 6.89 12.28 4.24
CA SER A 226 8.27 12.61 4.58
C SER A 226 8.53 12.54 6.09
N GLU A 227 7.57 12.95 6.92
CA GLU A 227 7.64 12.84 8.37
C GLU A 227 7.67 11.39 8.83
N ILE A 228 6.84 10.51 8.23
CA ILE A 228 6.80 9.09 8.55
C ILE A 228 8.15 8.43 8.25
N VAL A 229 8.71 8.66 7.05
CA VAL A 229 10.00 8.09 6.66
C VAL A 229 11.12 8.60 7.55
N SER A 230 11.16 9.90 7.83
CA SER A 230 12.16 10.51 8.72
C SER A 230 12.05 9.95 10.14
N TYR A 231 10.84 9.85 10.69
CA TYR A 231 10.60 9.30 12.02
C TYR A 231 11.07 7.86 12.16
N LEU A 232 10.65 6.98 11.24
CA LEU A 232 11.00 5.56 11.29
C LEU A 232 12.50 5.34 11.11
N SER A 233 13.13 6.05 10.18
CA SER A 233 14.58 5.93 9.92
C SER A 233 15.43 6.43 11.08
N GLY A 234 14.93 7.35 11.92
CA GLY A 234 15.58 7.76 13.16
C GLY A 234 15.58 6.70 14.27
N ILE A 235 14.78 5.64 14.11
CA ILE A 235 14.66 4.55 15.09
C ILE A 235 15.35 3.27 14.59
N CYS A 236 15.18 2.93 13.31
CA CYS A 236 15.74 1.73 12.71
C CYS A 236 16.15 1.96 11.25
N ASN A 237 17.07 1.15 10.75
CA ASN A 237 17.42 1.20 9.34
C ASN A 237 16.22 0.80 8.47
N LEU A 238 15.96 1.58 7.42
CA LEU A 238 15.06 1.20 6.35
C LEU A 238 15.84 0.52 5.23
N TYR A 239 15.20 -0.41 4.54
CA TYR A 239 15.80 -1.20 3.47
C TYR A 239 15.00 -1.09 2.18
N PRO A 240 15.63 -1.24 1.00
CA PRO A 240 14.93 -1.33 -0.27
C PRO A 240 13.84 -2.41 -0.23
N GLY A 241 12.61 -2.04 -0.64
CA GLY A 241 11.45 -2.92 -0.59
C GLY A 241 10.73 -2.97 0.76
N ASP A 242 11.18 -2.26 1.81
CA ASP A 242 10.35 -2.07 3.01
C ASP A 242 9.08 -1.32 2.65
N ALA A 243 7.96 -1.70 3.28
CA ALA A 243 6.66 -1.12 3.03
C ALA A 243 6.08 -0.49 4.30
N ILE A 244 5.40 0.66 4.13
CA ILE A 244 4.82 1.42 5.23
C ILE A 244 3.38 1.78 4.89
N PHE A 245 2.42 1.19 5.57
CA PHE A 245 1.03 1.62 5.58
C PHE A 245 0.93 2.95 6.34
N THR A 246 0.33 3.97 5.73
CA THR A 246 0.41 5.35 6.25
C THR A 246 -0.73 5.75 7.16
N GLY A 247 -1.64 4.84 7.45
CA GLY A 247 -2.85 5.10 8.20
C GLY A 247 -4.08 5.27 7.33
N THR A 248 -5.25 5.09 7.92
CA THR A 248 -6.54 5.18 7.25
C THR A 248 -7.32 6.43 7.63
N THR A 249 -8.26 6.81 6.78
CA THR A 249 -9.21 7.92 7.00
C THR A 249 -10.48 7.46 7.73
N SER A 250 -11.38 8.41 8.02
CA SER A 250 -12.73 8.13 8.53
C SER A 250 -13.55 7.28 7.56
N GLY A 251 -14.59 6.63 8.07
CA GLY A 251 -15.49 5.77 7.33
C GLY A 251 -15.22 4.27 7.54
N VAL A 252 -14.33 3.91 8.47
CA VAL A 252 -14.10 2.51 8.87
C VAL A 252 -15.35 1.88 9.45
N GLY A 253 -15.53 0.58 9.25
CA GLY A 253 -16.73 -0.13 9.72
C GLY A 253 -16.93 -0.03 11.22
N HIS A 254 -15.87 -0.03 12.01
CA HIS A 254 -15.90 0.13 13.46
C HIS A 254 -16.41 1.52 13.92
N GLY A 255 -16.19 2.57 13.12
CA GLY A 255 -16.63 3.94 13.41
C GLY A 255 -18.14 4.18 13.25
N HIS A 256 -18.86 3.31 12.54
CA HIS A 256 -20.30 3.43 12.36
C HIS A 256 -21.08 3.15 13.64
N LYS A 257 -22.30 3.72 13.75
CA LYS A 257 -23.22 3.48 14.86
C LYS A 257 -24.59 3.04 14.32
N PRO A 258 -24.91 1.72 14.35
CA PRO A 258 -24.08 0.59 14.82
C PRO A 258 -22.91 0.30 13.89
N PRO A 259 -21.85 -0.41 14.35
CA PRO A 259 -20.72 -0.82 13.52
C PRO A 259 -21.13 -1.64 12.29
N ARG A 260 -20.38 -1.47 11.18
CA ARG A 260 -20.66 -2.13 9.89
C ARG A 260 -19.42 -2.88 9.43
N TYR A 261 -19.27 -4.11 9.90
CA TYR A 261 -18.15 -4.98 9.54
C TYR A 261 -18.38 -5.72 8.23
N LEU A 262 -17.28 -6.20 7.65
CA LEU A 262 -17.25 -7.02 6.43
C LEU A 262 -18.01 -8.34 6.62
N ARG A 263 -18.61 -8.81 5.53
CA ARG A 263 -19.32 -10.09 5.45
C ARG A 263 -18.81 -10.92 4.27
N SER A 264 -18.93 -12.24 4.37
CA SER A 264 -18.66 -13.12 3.23
C SER A 264 -19.51 -12.72 2.03
N GLY A 265 -18.88 -12.63 0.86
CA GLY A 265 -19.46 -12.13 -0.38
C GLY A 265 -19.22 -10.65 -0.64
N ASP A 266 -18.80 -9.86 0.36
CA ASP A 266 -18.49 -8.44 0.13
C ASP A 266 -17.29 -8.27 -0.81
N ILE A 267 -17.36 -7.23 -1.64
CA ILE A 267 -16.29 -6.78 -2.53
C ILE A 267 -15.76 -5.45 -2.01
N ILE A 268 -14.47 -5.43 -1.69
CA ILE A 268 -13.73 -4.23 -1.29
C ILE A 268 -13.02 -3.68 -2.51
N GLU A 269 -13.29 -2.45 -2.89
CA GLU A 269 -12.54 -1.75 -3.94
C GLU A 269 -11.86 -0.53 -3.33
N THR A 270 -10.53 -0.46 -3.45
CA THR A 270 -9.72 0.64 -2.92
C THR A 270 -8.95 1.28 -4.06
N THR A 271 -9.11 2.58 -4.23
CA THR A 271 -8.47 3.35 -5.31
C THR A 271 -7.64 4.49 -4.75
N LEU A 272 -6.40 4.61 -5.23
CA LEU A 272 -5.54 5.77 -5.02
C LEU A 272 -5.30 6.45 -6.36
N GLU A 273 -5.65 7.73 -6.45
CA GLU A 273 -5.51 8.54 -7.66
C GLU A 273 -4.07 8.51 -8.19
N GLY A 274 -3.92 8.33 -9.51
CA GLY A 274 -2.60 8.26 -10.16
C GLY A 274 -1.85 6.95 -9.99
N VAL A 275 -2.30 6.08 -9.06
CA VAL A 275 -1.70 4.76 -8.81
C VAL A 275 -2.55 3.66 -9.43
N GLY A 276 -3.76 3.44 -8.92
CA GLY A 276 -4.65 2.39 -9.43
C GLY A 276 -5.63 1.90 -8.38
N THR A 277 -6.23 0.73 -8.64
CA THR A 277 -7.27 0.12 -7.82
C THR A 277 -6.90 -1.31 -7.46
N ILE A 278 -7.15 -1.71 -6.22
CA ILE A 278 -7.18 -3.11 -5.79
C ILE A 278 -8.61 -3.53 -5.51
N ARG A 279 -8.92 -4.82 -5.72
CA ARG A 279 -10.29 -5.33 -5.60
C ARG A 279 -10.30 -6.71 -4.96
N ASN A 280 -10.70 -6.79 -3.70
CA ASN A 280 -10.64 -8.00 -2.90
C ASN A 280 -12.05 -8.50 -2.56
N ARG A 281 -12.26 -9.80 -2.62
CA ARG A 281 -13.50 -10.46 -2.23
C ARG A 281 -13.37 -11.08 -0.86
N CYS A 282 -14.32 -10.82 0.02
CA CYS A 282 -14.43 -11.46 1.32
C CYS A 282 -15.04 -12.89 1.20
N VAL A 283 -14.41 -13.88 1.79
CA VAL A 283 -14.84 -15.29 1.78
C VAL A 283 -14.90 -15.87 3.18
#